data_aae2208446456007a904a6e78eb67bc8
#
_entry.id   aae2208446456007a904a6e78eb67bc8
#
_cell.length_a   1.000
_cell.length_b   1.000
_cell.length_c   1.000
_cell.angle_alpha   90.00
_cell.angle_beta   90.00
_cell.angle_gamma   90.00
#
_symmetry.space_group_name_H-M   'P 1'
#
loop_
_entity.id
_entity.type
_entity.pdbx_description
1 polymer ?
#
loop_
_entity_poly.entity_id
_entity_poly.type
_entity_poly.pdbx_seq_one_letter_code
_entity_poly.pdbx_strand_id
1 'polypeptide(L)'
;MQKRYLGKSGLEVSALGLGCMGLSHGYGPATDTRQAIELIRAAVERGVTFFDTAEVYGPYLNEEVVGEALKPFRDRVVIATKFGFTFGDDNKQQILNSRPEHIREAVEGSLRRLKTDVIDLLYQHRVDPDVPIEDVAGTVKDLIAEGKVKHFGLSEAGAQTIRRAHAVQPVTALQSEYSMWRREPEQEILPLLEELGIGFVPFSPLGKGFLTGAIKPGTTFGKDDYRSTVPRFAAQAIEANEKLVTLLGKLAAEKGVTSAQIALAWLLAQKPWIVPIPGTTKLNRLEENLAAADIVLSQKDTQQITEALETIKIVGERYSPEHQARVGR
;
A
#
# COMPACT_ATOMS: atom_id res chain seq x y z
N MET A 1 8.55 9.91 -15.29
CA MET A 1 8.49 9.74 -13.81
C MET A 1 9.83 9.23 -13.30
N GLN A 2 10.30 9.74 -12.15
CA GLN A 2 11.52 9.27 -11.50
C GLN A 2 11.38 7.80 -11.07
N LYS A 3 12.51 7.10 -10.98
CA LYS A 3 12.59 5.71 -10.56
C LYS A 3 13.23 5.60 -9.19
N ARG A 4 12.89 4.54 -8.45
CA ARG A 4 13.42 4.21 -7.13
C ARG A 4 13.71 2.72 -7.05
N TYR A 5 14.62 2.34 -6.17
CA TYR A 5 14.89 0.94 -5.83
C TYR A 5 14.22 0.58 -4.51
N LEU A 6 13.55 -0.56 -4.48
CA LEU A 6 13.03 -1.13 -3.25
C LEU A 6 14.17 -1.75 -2.43
N GLY A 7 14.76 -0.91 -1.59
CA GLY A 7 15.91 -1.27 -0.78
C GLY A 7 17.13 -1.63 -1.62
N LYS A 8 17.85 -2.67 -1.21
CA LYS A 8 19.05 -3.19 -1.86
C LYS A 8 18.77 -4.40 -2.78
N SER A 9 17.51 -4.72 -3.03
CA SER A 9 17.11 -5.90 -3.82
C SER A 9 17.41 -5.78 -5.32
N GLY A 10 17.67 -4.57 -5.81
CA GLY A 10 17.78 -4.28 -7.25
C GLY A 10 16.44 -4.11 -7.97
N LEU A 11 15.31 -4.29 -7.29
CA LEU A 11 14.00 -4.08 -7.89
C LEU A 11 13.73 -2.58 -8.08
N GLU A 12 13.81 -2.15 -9.33
CA GLU A 12 13.55 -0.78 -9.76
C GLU A 12 12.06 -0.60 -10.09
N VAL A 13 11.46 0.45 -9.56
CA VAL A 13 10.06 0.83 -9.79
C VAL A 13 9.92 2.34 -9.98
N SER A 14 8.77 2.79 -10.49
CA SER A 14 8.44 4.23 -10.50
C SER A 14 8.35 4.77 -9.06
N ALA A 15 8.67 6.03 -8.86
CA ALA A 15 8.69 6.67 -7.52
C ALA A 15 7.34 6.62 -6.80
N LEU A 16 6.24 6.55 -7.55
CA LEU A 16 4.90 6.26 -7.07
C LEU A 16 4.36 5.05 -7.81
N GLY A 17 3.76 4.10 -7.08
CA GLY A 17 2.99 3.01 -7.66
C GLY A 17 1.49 3.31 -7.66
N LEU A 18 0.70 2.41 -8.23
CA LEU A 18 -0.76 2.46 -8.17
C LEU A 18 -1.29 1.33 -7.28
N GLY A 19 -1.94 1.69 -6.16
CA GLY A 19 -2.73 0.77 -5.36
C GLY A 19 -4.06 0.48 -6.05
N CYS A 20 -4.29 -0.77 -6.44
CA CYS A 20 -5.45 -1.15 -7.24
C CYS A 20 -6.68 -1.56 -6.41
N MET A 21 -6.58 -1.70 -5.08
CA MET A 21 -7.67 -2.17 -4.22
C MET A 21 -8.98 -1.43 -4.47
N GLY A 22 -8.94 -0.10 -4.51
CA GLY A 22 -10.14 0.75 -4.64
C GLY A 22 -10.88 0.61 -5.96
N LEU A 23 -10.32 -0.08 -6.96
CA LEU A 23 -10.99 -0.35 -8.23
C LEU A 23 -12.08 -1.43 -8.09
N SER A 24 -11.93 -2.33 -7.12
CA SER A 24 -12.85 -3.47 -6.94
C SER A 24 -13.44 -3.57 -5.54
N HIS A 25 -12.89 -2.85 -4.56
CA HIS A 25 -13.22 -3.08 -3.15
C HIS A 25 -12.93 -1.86 -2.26
N GLY A 26 -13.70 -1.71 -1.19
CA GLY A 26 -13.35 -0.95 0.02
C GLY A 26 -13.89 0.48 0.13
N TYR A 27 -14.18 1.17 -0.97
CA TYR A 27 -14.61 2.58 -0.94
C TYR A 27 -15.96 2.82 -1.64
N GLY A 28 -16.87 1.90 -1.46
CA GLY A 28 -18.17 1.90 -2.11
C GLY A 28 -18.25 0.86 -3.26
N PRO A 29 -19.17 1.02 -4.21
CA PRO A 29 -19.32 0.10 -5.32
C PRO A 29 -18.05 -0.06 -6.14
N ALA A 30 -17.79 -1.28 -6.64
CA ALA A 30 -16.68 -1.53 -7.54
C ALA A 30 -16.78 -0.63 -8.78
N THR A 31 -15.63 -0.18 -9.27
CA THR A 31 -15.54 0.55 -10.54
C THR A 31 -15.90 -0.40 -11.68
N ASP A 32 -16.57 0.11 -12.71
CA ASP A 32 -16.78 -0.64 -13.95
C ASP A 32 -15.43 -1.20 -14.46
N THR A 33 -15.43 -2.47 -14.84
CA THR A 33 -14.22 -3.20 -15.23
C THR A 33 -13.47 -2.52 -16.38
N ARG A 34 -14.20 -2.00 -17.37
CA ARG A 34 -13.59 -1.31 -18.50
C ARG A 34 -12.92 0.00 -18.06
N GLN A 35 -13.61 0.78 -17.23
CA GLN A 35 -13.05 2.01 -16.66
C GLN A 35 -11.81 1.74 -15.79
N ALA A 36 -11.83 0.66 -15.00
CA ALA A 36 -10.68 0.25 -14.21
C ALA A 36 -9.47 -0.11 -15.09
N ILE A 37 -9.69 -0.88 -16.17
CA ILE A 37 -8.65 -1.24 -17.14
C ILE A 37 -8.09 0.02 -17.82
N GLU A 38 -8.95 0.94 -18.26
CA GLU A 38 -8.55 2.19 -18.89
C GLU A 38 -7.70 3.05 -17.94
N LEU A 39 -8.06 3.12 -16.66
CA LEU A 39 -7.28 3.86 -15.66
C LEU A 39 -5.90 3.24 -15.41
N ILE A 40 -5.81 1.91 -15.28
CA ILE A 40 -4.53 1.22 -15.10
C ILE A 40 -3.62 1.46 -16.32
N ARG A 41 -4.15 1.35 -17.53
CA ARG A 41 -3.40 1.61 -18.76
C ARG A 41 -2.95 3.08 -18.86
N ALA A 42 -3.82 4.01 -18.49
CA ALA A 42 -3.46 5.42 -18.40
C ALA A 42 -2.33 5.69 -17.40
N ALA A 43 -2.25 4.93 -16.31
CA ALA A 43 -1.13 5.00 -15.37
C ALA A 43 0.19 4.53 -16.01
N VAL A 44 0.16 3.41 -16.76
CA VAL A 44 1.34 2.93 -17.51
C VAL A 44 1.84 3.99 -18.50
N GLU A 45 0.93 4.60 -19.27
CA GLU A 45 1.26 5.65 -20.24
C GLU A 45 1.91 6.88 -19.57
N ARG A 46 1.58 7.15 -18.32
CA ARG A 46 2.16 8.23 -17.50
C ARG A 46 3.42 7.83 -16.75
N GLY A 47 3.95 6.64 -17.02
CA GLY A 47 5.22 6.16 -16.51
C GLY A 47 5.16 5.45 -15.16
N VAL A 48 3.97 5.04 -14.69
CA VAL A 48 3.85 4.14 -13.55
C VAL A 48 4.31 2.75 -13.98
N THR A 49 5.22 2.17 -13.22
CA THR A 49 5.72 0.80 -13.47
C THR A 49 5.40 -0.15 -12.31
N PHE A 50 4.82 0.30 -11.21
CA PHE A 50 4.54 -0.49 -10.03
C PHE A 50 3.05 -0.52 -9.72
N PHE A 51 2.46 -1.73 -9.76
CA PHE A 51 1.03 -1.97 -9.55
C PHE A 51 0.83 -2.98 -8.43
N ASP A 52 0.00 -2.60 -7.45
CA ASP A 52 -0.24 -3.39 -6.24
C ASP A 52 -1.68 -3.89 -6.19
N THR A 53 -1.84 -5.19 -6.07
CA THR A 53 -3.13 -5.89 -5.92
C THR A 53 -3.06 -6.92 -4.80
N ALA A 54 -4.07 -7.76 -4.64
CA ALA A 54 -4.10 -8.90 -3.74
C ALA A 54 -5.22 -9.87 -4.12
N GLU A 55 -5.06 -11.16 -3.80
CA GLU A 55 -6.10 -12.19 -3.98
C GLU A 55 -7.40 -11.83 -3.26
N VAL A 56 -7.31 -11.19 -2.08
CA VAL A 56 -8.46 -10.85 -1.25
C VAL A 56 -9.30 -9.68 -1.78
N TYR A 57 -8.80 -8.94 -2.77
CA TYR A 57 -9.50 -7.78 -3.28
C TYR A 57 -10.64 -8.18 -4.24
N GLY A 58 -11.89 -8.02 -3.77
CA GLY A 58 -13.11 -8.24 -4.50
C GLY A 58 -13.63 -9.66 -4.71
N PRO A 59 -13.40 -10.67 -3.84
CA PRO A 59 -12.19 -11.48 -3.84
C PRO A 59 -11.86 -11.97 -5.26
N TYR A 60 -10.58 -12.06 -5.56
CA TYR A 60 -9.99 -12.47 -6.86
C TYR A 60 -10.20 -11.51 -8.04
N LEU A 61 -11.34 -10.81 -8.11
CA LEU A 61 -11.71 -9.95 -9.23
C LEU A 61 -10.65 -8.87 -9.55
N ASN A 62 -10.01 -8.32 -8.52
CA ASN A 62 -9.02 -7.26 -8.72
C ASN A 62 -7.80 -7.77 -9.49
N GLU A 63 -7.30 -8.96 -9.20
CA GLU A 63 -6.20 -9.57 -9.95
C GLU A 63 -6.58 -9.84 -11.41
N GLU A 64 -7.81 -10.24 -11.69
CA GLU A 64 -8.30 -10.43 -13.07
C GLU A 64 -8.29 -9.10 -13.85
N VAL A 65 -8.78 -8.02 -13.23
CA VAL A 65 -8.78 -6.67 -13.84
C VAL A 65 -7.35 -6.18 -14.07
N VAL A 66 -6.47 -6.32 -13.08
CA VAL A 66 -5.06 -5.92 -13.20
C VAL A 66 -4.35 -6.75 -14.27
N GLY A 67 -4.56 -8.05 -14.31
CA GLY A 67 -3.99 -8.95 -15.30
C GLY A 67 -4.41 -8.59 -16.72
N GLU A 68 -5.70 -8.33 -16.94
CA GLU A 68 -6.21 -7.91 -18.25
C GLU A 68 -5.65 -6.55 -18.68
N ALA A 69 -5.58 -5.61 -17.74
CA ALA A 69 -5.06 -4.27 -18.04
C ALA A 69 -3.58 -4.29 -18.41
N LEU A 70 -2.77 -5.05 -17.67
CA LEU A 70 -1.31 -5.03 -17.78
C LEU A 70 -0.74 -6.06 -18.76
N LYS A 71 -1.52 -7.01 -19.25
CA LYS A 71 -1.07 -8.01 -20.23
C LYS A 71 -0.27 -7.41 -21.39
N PRO A 72 -0.69 -6.29 -22.05
CA PRO A 72 0.07 -5.70 -23.14
C PRO A 72 1.39 -5.04 -22.71
N PHE A 73 1.60 -4.84 -21.41
CA PHE A 73 2.71 -4.08 -20.85
C PHE A 73 3.57 -4.92 -19.90
N ARG A 74 3.35 -6.24 -19.86
CA ARG A 74 3.91 -7.12 -18.83
C ARG A 74 5.40 -6.97 -18.60
N ASP A 75 6.16 -6.84 -19.66
CA ASP A 75 7.63 -6.74 -19.61
C ASP A 75 8.14 -5.36 -19.13
N ARG A 76 7.26 -4.38 -19.01
CA ARG A 76 7.60 -3.01 -18.62
C ARG A 76 7.12 -2.62 -17.25
N VAL A 77 6.41 -3.53 -16.57
CA VAL A 77 5.78 -3.26 -15.26
C VAL A 77 6.16 -4.29 -14.22
N VAL A 78 6.09 -3.89 -12.98
CA VAL A 78 6.23 -4.70 -11.79
C VAL A 78 4.84 -4.91 -11.18
N ILE A 79 4.42 -6.16 -11.08
CA ILE A 79 3.15 -6.54 -10.45
C ILE A 79 3.44 -7.12 -9.06
N ALA A 80 2.87 -6.47 -8.05
CA ALA A 80 2.85 -6.97 -6.68
C ALA A 80 1.47 -7.52 -6.33
N THR A 81 1.43 -8.72 -5.76
CA THR A 81 0.21 -9.29 -5.18
C THR A 81 0.48 -9.90 -3.82
N LYS A 82 -0.58 -10.38 -3.16
CA LYS A 82 -0.50 -10.80 -1.76
C LYS A 82 -1.28 -12.08 -1.55
N PHE A 83 -0.71 -13.00 -0.76
CA PHE A 83 -1.34 -14.21 -0.24
C PHE A 83 -1.58 -14.12 1.27
N GLY A 84 -2.26 -15.08 1.83
CA GLY A 84 -2.34 -15.27 3.28
C GLY A 84 -3.75 -15.24 3.85
N PHE A 85 -4.76 -15.22 2.98
CA PHE A 85 -6.14 -15.37 3.38
C PHE A 85 -6.81 -16.54 2.67
N THR A 86 -7.72 -17.19 3.36
CA THR A 86 -8.74 -18.05 2.79
C THR A 86 -10.10 -17.46 3.13
N PHE A 87 -11.13 -17.88 2.40
CA PHE A 87 -12.49 -17.40 2.60
C PHE A 87 -13.34 -18.48 3.23
N GLY A 88 -14.21 -18.09 4.16
CA GLY A 88 -15.26 -18.95 4.68
C GLY A 88 -16.30 -19.28 3.59
N ASP A 89 -17.26 -20.16 3.93
CA ASP A 89 -18.26 -20.70 3.01
C ASP A 89 -19.11 -19.64 2.28
N ASP A 90 -19.24 -18.45 2.86
CA ASP A 90 -19.98 -17.32 2.30
C ASP A 90 -19.11 -16.33 1.47
N ASN A 91 -17.83 -16.62 1.30
CA ASN A 91 -16.82 -15.73 0.69
C ASN A 91 -16.71 -14.34 1.33
N LYS A 92 -17.23 -14.15 2.53
CA LYS A 92 -17.17 -12.86 3.25
C LYS A 92 -16.18 -12.86 4.38
N GLN A 93 -16.08 -13.98 5.10
CA GLN A 93 -15.14 -14.10 6.21
C GLN A 93 -13.73 -14.36 5.69
N GLN A 94 -12.83 -13.44 5.99
CA GLN A 94 -11.40 -13.58 5.71
C GLN A 94 -10.72 -14.27 6.88
N ILE A 95 -10.15 -15.44 6.63
CA ILE A 95 -9.44 -16.26 7.61
C ILE A 95 -7.95 -16.27 7.24
N LEU A 96 -7.07 -16.03 8.22
CA LEU A 96 -5.62 -16.12 7.98
C LEU A 96 -5.24 -17.56 7.65
N ASN A 97 -4.46 -17.72 6.60
CA ASN A 97 -3.91 -19.00 6.20
C ASN A 97 -2.61 -18.81 5.40
N SER A 98 -1.48 -19.02 6.08
CA SER A 98 -0.16 -18.98 5.45
C SER A 98 0.54 -20.34 5.49
N ARG A 99 -0.22 -21.45 5.52
CA ARG A 99 0.37 -22.79 5.40
C ARG A 99 1.03 -22.98 4.03
N PRO A 100 2.15 -23.70 3.95
CA PRO A 100 2.91 -23.88 2.70
C PRO A 100 2.07 -24.34 1.52
N GLU A 101 1.17 -25.30 1.72
CA GLU A 101 0.27 -25.80 0.67
C GLU A 101 -0.67 -24.71 0.16
N HIS A 102 -1.24 -23.89 1.07
CA HIS A 102 -2.12 -22.79 0.70
C HIS A 102 -1.37 -21.66 -0.01
N ILE A 103 -0.14 -21.33 0.41
CA ILE A 103 0.71 -20.36 -0.29
C ILE A 103 0.91 -20.77 -1.75
N ARG A 104 1.20 -22.04 -2.01
CA ARG A 104 1.39 -22.57 -3.36
C ARG A 104 0.11 -22.48 -4.19
N GLU A 105 -1.04 -22.85 -3.62
CA GLU A 105 -2.34 -22.74 -4.27
C GLU A 105 -2.69 -21.27 -4.61
N ALA A 106 -2.46 -20.36 -3.67
CA ALA A 106 -2.68 -18.93 -3.85
C ALA A 106 -1.82 -18.36 -5.00
N VAL A 107 -0.54 -18.72 -5.06
CA VAL A 107 0.37 -18.29 -6.13
C VAL A 107 -0.09 -18.81 -7.48
N GLU A 108 -0.44 -20.09 -7.61
CA GLU A 108 -0.99 -20.65 -8.85
C GLU A 108 -2.28 -19.93 -9.28
N GLY A 109 -3.14 -19.60 -8.31
CA GLY A 109 -4.34 -18.83 -8.54
C GLY A 109 -4.03 -17.42 -9.07
N SER A 110 -3.12 -16.71 -8.41
CA SER A 110 -2.69 -15.37 -8.78
C SER A 110 -2.05 -15.32 -10.17
N LEU A 111 -1.17 -16.27 -10.50
CA LEU A 111 -0.57 -16.39 -11.84
C LEU A 111 -1.63 -16.50 -12.93
N ARG A 112 -2.65 -17.36 -12.72
CA ARG A 112 -3.76 -17.50 -13.68
C ARG A 112 -4.57 -16.21 -13.85
N ARG A 113 -4.97 -15.57 -12.73
CA ARG A 113 -5.78 -14.34 -12.73
C ARG A 113 -5.01 -13.16 -13.31
N LEU A 114 -3.74 -13.02 -12.96
CA LEU A 114 -2.85 -11.97 -13.47
C LEU A 114 -2.37 -12.22 -14.91
N LYS A 115 -2.68 -13.40 -15.48
CA LYS A 115 -2.31 -13.79 -16.86
C LYS A 115 -0.80 -13.66 -17.12
N THR A 116 0.00 -14.15 -16.17
CA THR A 116 1.46 -14.09 -16.20
C THR A 116 2.06 -15.38 -15.64
N ASP A 117 3.27 -15.70 -16.08
CA ASP A 117 4.00 -16.88 -15.60
C ASP A 117 4.86 -16.56 -14.35
N VAL A 118 5.00 -15.28 -13.99
CA VAL A 118 5.82 -14.85 -12.87
C VAL A 118 5.22 -13.65 -12.15
N ILE A 119 5.23 -13.69 -10.80
CA ILE A 119 4.90 -12.57 -9.92
C ILE A 119 6.20 -11.85 -9.59
N ASP A 120 6.26 -10.53 -9.81
CA ASP A 120 7.48 -9.78 -9.53
C ASP A 120 7.73 -9.58 -8.03
N LEU A 121 6.68 -9.30 -7.24
CA LEU A 121 6.76 -9.12 -5.79
C LEU A 121 5.55 -9.76 -5.11
N LEU A 122 5.82 -10.75 -4.26
CA LEU A 122 4.79 -11.49 -3.53
C LEU A 122 4.85 -11.16 -2.04
N TYR A 123 3.78 -10.61 -1.50
CA TYR A 123 3.67 -10.29 -0.07
C TYR A 123 2.90 -11.37 0.70
N GLN A 124 3.33 -11.66 1.93
CA GLN A 124 2.39 -12.14 2.94
C GLN A 124 1.52 -10.96 3.39
N HIS A 125 0.20 -11.04 3.20
CA HIS A 125 -0.71 -9.92 3.42
C HIS A 125 -0.84 -9.54 4.89
N ARG A 126 -0.93 -10.54 5.78
CA ARG A 126 -0.84 -10.42 7.25
C ARG A 126 -0.12 -11.63 7.80
N VAL A 127 0.63 -11.41 8.86
CA VAL A 127 1.33 -12.50 9.56
C VAL A 127 0.29 -13.45 10.16
N ASP A 128 0.42 -14.72 9.85
CA ASP A 128 -0.39 -15.80 10.40
C ASP A 128 0.28 -16.30 11.68
N PRO A 129 -0.34 -16.13 12.87
CA PRO A 129 0.27 -16.54 14.14
C PRO A 129 0.37 -18.06 14.29
N ASP A 130 -0.40 -18.83 13.51
CA ASP A 130 -0.45 -20.27 13.59
C ASP A 130 0.60 -20.96 12.68
N VAL A 131 1.35 -20.16 11.90
CA VAL A 131 2.40 -20.66 11.00
C VAL A 131 3.72 -19.92 11.27
N PRO A 132 4.83 -20.63 11.59
CA PRO A 132 6.13 -20.01 11.76
C PRO A 132 6.52 -19.19 10.53
N ILE A 133 7.00 -17.97 10.75
CA ILE A 133 7.38 -17.11 9.63
C ILE A 133 8.50 -17.69 8.78
N GLU A 134 9.33 -18.54 9.38
CA GLU A 134 10.39 -19.27 8.69
C GLU A 134 9.83 -20.24 7.65
N ASP A 135 8.69 -20.92 7.94
CA ASP A 135 8.04 -21.83 7.01
C ASP A 135 7.40 -21.05 5.85
N VAL A 136 6.83 -19.88 6.15
CA VAL A 136 6.31 -18.95 5.13
C VAL A 136 7.43 -18.48 4.21
N ALA A 137 8.51 -17.96 4.79
CA ALA A 137 9.67 -17.46 4.04
C ALA A 137 10.36 -18.59 3.25
N GLY A 138 10.46 -19.80 3.82
CA GLY A 138 10.99 -20.98 3.15
C GLY A 138 10.16 -21.38 1.93
N THR A 139 8.83 -21.38 2.06
CA THR A 139 7.92 -21.67 0.94
C THR A 139 8.07 -20.67 -0.19
N VAL A 140 8.16 -19.36 0.13
CA VAL A 140 8.37 -18.34 -0.91
C VAL A 140 9.76 -18.47 -1.55
N LYS A 141 10.79 -18.83 -0.77
CA LYS A 141 12.13 -19.13 -1.29
C LYS A 141 12.09 -20.25 -2.34
N ASP A 142 11.33 -21.31 -2.09
CA ASP A 142 11.15 -22.41 -3.06
C ASP A 142 10.44 -21.90 -4.32
N LEU A 143 9.38 -21.10 -4.19
CA LEU A 143 8.66 -20.50 -5.32
C LEU A 143 9.55 -19.54 -6.15
N ILE A 144 10.51 -18.88 -5.51
CA ILE A 144 11.52 -18.09 -6.21
C ILE A 144 12.47 -19.00 -6.98
N ALA A 145 12.92 -20.10 -6.38
CA ALA A 145 13.79 -21.08 -7.05
C ALA A 145 13.07 -21.76 -8.23
N GLU A 146 11.75 -21.96 -8.14
CA GLU A 146 10.90 -22.46 -9.22
C GLU A 146 10.64 -21.42 -10.34
N GLY A 147 11.04 -20.17 -10.15
CA GLY A 147 10.83 -19.08 -11.12
C GLY A 147 9.41 -18.51 -11.17
N LYS A 148 8.54 -18.86 -10.22
CA LYS A 148 7.16 -18.35 -10.13
C LYS A 148 7.03 -16.99 -9.47
N VAL A 149 8.00 -16.65 -8.62
CA VAL A 149 8.10 -15.38 -7.87
C VAL A 149 9.51 -14.86 -8.00
N LYS A 150 9.68 -13.53 -8.14
CA LYS A 150 11.02 -12.92 -8.16
C LYS A 150 11.45 -12.37 -6.80
N HIS A 151 10.54 -11.75 -6.08
CA HIS A 151 10.84 -11.05 -4.84
C HIS A 151 9.81 -11.35 -3.75
N PHE A 152 10.27 -11.42 -2.50
CA PHE A 152 9.45 -11.63 -1.31
C PHE A 152 9.22 -10.31 -0.56
N GLY A 153 8.01 -10.11 -0.06
CA GLY A 153 7.63 -9.00 0.78
C GLY A 153 6.77 -9.40 1.97
N LEU A 154 6.67 -8.52 2.94
CA LEU A 154 5.78 -8.65 4.09
C LEU A 154 4.86 -7.43 4.16
N SER A 155 3.68 -7.60 4.79
CA SER A 155 2.76 -6.50 5.03
C SER A 155 2.34 -6.45 6.49
N GLU A 156 2.48 -5.26 7.11
CA GLU A 156 2.13 -4.99 8.51
C GLU A 156 2.79 -5.94 9.53
N ALA A 157 3.96 -6.49 9.20
CA ALA A 157 4.73 -7.34 10.10
C ALA A 157 5.51 -6.53 11.14
N GLY A 158 5.68 -7.08 12.33
CA GLY A 158 6.50 -6.53 13.40
C GLY A 158 8.00 -6.74 13.16
N ALA A 159 8.84 -5.97 13.87
CA ALA A 159 10.27 -5.96 13.67
C ALA A 159 10.94 -7.33 13.83
N GLN A 160 10.54 -8.11 14.83
CA GLN A 160 11.09 -9.45 15.08
C GLN A 160 10.74 -10.42 13.94
N THR A 161 9.50 -10.38 13.46
CA THR A 161 9.03 -11.21 12.35
C THR A 161 9.77 -10.87 11.06
N ILE A 162 9.99 -9.57 10.78
CA ILE A 162 10.77 -9.11 9.63
C ILE A 162 12.20 -9.68 9.68
N ARG A 163 12.88 -9.60 10.83
CA ARG A 163 14.24 -10.14 10.99
C ARG A 163 14.29 -11.65 10.75
N ARG A 164 13.36 -12.39 11.33
CA ARG A 164 13.30 -13.86 11.20
C ARG A 164 13.02 -14.27 9.75
N ALA A 165 12.06 -13.64 9.08
CA ALA A 165 11.76 -13.90 7.67
C ALA A 165 12.96 -13.59 6.78
N HIS A 166 13.58 -12.40 6.97
CA HIS A 166 14.72 -11.94 6.19
C HIS A 166 15.95 -12.86 6.29
N ALA A 167 16.14 -13.52 7.44
CA ALA A 167 17.22 -14.48 7.64
C ALA A 167 17.05 -15.78 6.82
N VAL A 168 15.80 -16.16 6.46
CA VAL A 168 15.50 -17.36 5.65
C VAL A 168 15.49 -17.02 4.16
N GLN A 169 14.78 -15.96 3.80
CA GLN A 169 14.67 -15.44 2.44
C GLN A 169 14.73 -13.90 2.52
N PRO A 170 15.64 -13.24 1.82
CA PRO A 170 15.72 -11.79 1.80
C PRO A 170 14.35 -11.16 1.50
N VAL A 171 13.88 -10.31 2.40
CA VAL A 171 12.68 -9.51 2.22
C VAL A 171 13.04 -8.29 1.39
N THR A 172 12.38 -8.11 0.25
CA THR A 172 12.63 -7.00 -0.67
C THR A 172 11.92 -5.73 -0.21
N ALA A 173 10.68 -5.86 0.26
CA ALA A 173 9.87 -4.72 0.69
C ALA A 173 8.96 -5.08 1.86
N LEU A 174 8.77 -4.10 2.74
CA LEU A 174 7.67 -4.09 3.69
C LEU A 174 6.59 -3.13 3.18
N GLN A 175 5.34 -3.59 3.17
CA GLN A 175 4.18 -2.74 2.92
C GLN A 175 3.44 -2.47 4.22
N SER A 176 3.33 -1.20 4.64
CA SER A 176 2.58 -0.80 5.85
C SER A 176 1.91 0.54 5.66
N GLU A 177 0.90 0.83 6.48
CA GLU A 177 0.30 2.16 6.49
C GLU A 177 1.32 3.18 6.97
N TYR A 178 1.59 4.20 6.16
CA TYR A 178 2.46 5.32 6.51
C TYR A 178 2.01 6.59 5.79
N SER A 179 1.85 7.65 6.55
CA SER A 179 1.43 8.96 6.07
C SER A 179 1.66 10.00 7.15
N MET A 180 1.42 11.28 6.86
CA MET A 180 1.40 12.34 7.87
C MET A 180 0.38 12.10 8.99
N TRP A 181 -0.60 11.22 8.77
CA TRP A 181 -1.62 10.83 9.76
C TRP A 181 -1.25 9.58 10.55
N ARG A 182 -0.18 8.86 10.15
CA ARG A 182 0.34 7.67 10.81
C ARG A 182 1.85 7.61 10.71
N ARG A 183 2.55 7.96 11.78
CA ARG A 183 4.01 8.11 11.82
C ARG A 183 4.74 7.08 12.69
N GLU A 184 4.03 6.17 13.33
CA GLU A 184 4.64 5.16 14.21
C GLU A 184 5.72 4.31 13.54
N PRO A 185 5.68 4.02 12.22
CA PRO A 185 6.79 3.32 11.56
C PRO A 185 8.16 4.01 11.67
N GLU A 186 8.20 5.33 11.92
CA GLU A 186 9.45 6.09 12.06
C GLU A 186 10.28 5.66 13.27
N GLN A 187 9.65 5.13 14.33
CA GLN A 187 10.30 4.82 15.59
C GLN A 187 11.15 3.54 15.54
N GLU A 188 10.65 2.49 14.92
CA GLU A 188 11.29 1.17 14.90
C GLU A 188 11.44 0.61 13.48
N ILE A 189 10.40 0.72 12.68
CA ILE A 189 10.33 0.05 11.38
C ILE A 189 11.28 0.68 10.37
N LEU A 190 11.25 1.99 10.17
CA LEU A 190 12.15 2.63 9.21
C LEU A 190 13.64 2.42 9.53
N PRO A 191 14.10 2.55 10.78
CA PRO A 191 15.48 2.19 11.15
C PRO A 191 15.84 0.73 10.84
N LEU A 192 14.92 -0.20 11.12
CA LEU A 192 15.11 -1.62 10.82
C LEU A 192 15.24 -1.88 9.31
N LEU A 193 14.35 -1.27 8.50
CA LEU A 193 14.39 -1.44 7.05
C LEU A 193 15.67 -0.88 6.45
N GLU A 194 16.16 0.25 6.96
CA GLU A 194 17.44 0.84 6.55
C GLU A 194 18.62 -0.08 6.88
N GLU A 195 18.66 -0.65 8.09
CA GLU A 195 19.65 -1.64 8.52
C GLU A 195 19.69 -2.85 7.59
N LEU A 196 18.52 -3.43 7.30
CA LEU A 196 18.39 -4.66 6.50
C LEU A 196 18.42 -4.42 4.98
N GLY A 197 18.35 -3.17 4.54
CA GLY A 197 18.31 -2.83 3.12
C GLY A 197 16.99 -3.20 2.45
N ILE A 198 15.88 -3.13 3.17
CA ILE A 198 14.52 -3.43 2.73
C ILE A 198 13.82 -2.16 2.26
N GLY A 199 13.11 -2.20 1.12
CA GLY A 199 12.28 -1.11 0.65
C GLY A 199 10.99 -0.95 1.46
N PHE A 200 10.40 0.24 1.41
CA PHE A 200 9.14 0.51 2.12
C PHE A 200 8.06 0.98 1.16
N VAL A 201 6.90 0.37 1.24
CA VAL A 201 5.75 0.65 0.37
C VAL A 201 4.58 1.14 1.23
N PRO A 202 4.45 2.47 1.43
CA PRO A 202 3.33 3.05 2.15
C PRO A 202 2.00 2.82 1.44
N PHE A 203 1.07 2.09 2.06
CA PHE A 203 -0.33 2.10 1.62
C PHE A 203 -1.13 3.16 2.37
N SER A 204 -2.30 3.54 1.83
CA SER A 204 -3.12 4.67 2.33
C SER A 204 -2.31 5.96 2.56
N PRO A 205 -1.41 6.35 1.64
CA PRO A 205 -0.50 7.48 1.85
C PRO A 205 -1.24 8.82 1.96
N LEU A 206 -2.49 8.87 1.51
CA LEU A 206 -3.40 10.03 1.64
C LEU A 206 -4.42 9.89 2.78
N GLY A 207 -4.18 8.96 3.73
CA GLY A 207 -5.09 8.73 4.85
C GLY A 207 -6.51 8.37 4.42
N LYS A 208 -6.64 7.50 3.41
CA LYS A 208 -7.94 7.10 2.84
C LYS A 208 -8.79 8.28 2.36
N GLY A 209 -8.12 9.33 1.87
CA GLY A 209 -8.74 10.57 1.37
C GLY A 209 -8.80 11.71 2.40
N PHE A 210 -8.51 11.47 3.67
CA PHE A 210 -8.55 12.52 4.70
C PHE A 210 -7.54 13.65 4.43
N LEU A 211 -6.31 13.30 4.07
CA LEU A 211 -5.23 14.25 3.84
C LEU A 211 -5.41 15.11 2.58
N THR A 212 -6.37 14.78 1.72
CA THR A 212 -6.70 15.62 0.54
C THR A 212 -7.54 16.84 0.90
N GLY A 213 -8.13 16.87 2.11
CA GLY A 213 -9.08 17.89 2.52
C GLY A 213 -10.48 17.74 1.94
N ALA A 214 -10.77 16.65 1.23
CA ALA A 214 -12.12 16.38 0.69
C ALA A 214 -13.11 15.90 1.77
N ILE A 215 -12.61 15.29 2.85
CA ILE A 215 -13.43 14.85 3.98
C ILE A 215 -13.48 15.99 5.00
N LYS A 216 -14.68 16.48 5.26
CA LYS A 216 -14.95 17.60 6.16
C LYS A 216 -15.74 17.16 7.39
N PRO A 217 -15.75 17.92 8.48
CA PRO A 217 -16.72 17.73 9.57
C PRO A 217 -18.14 17.61 8.99
N GLY A 218 -18.88 16.59 9.46
CA GLY A 218 -20.21 16.26 8.94
C GLY A 218 -20.23 15.29 7.73
N THR A 219 -19.07 14.91 7.18
CA THR A 219 -19.01 13.87 6.15
C THR A 219 -19.49 12.53 6.73
N THR A 220 -20.37 11.84 6.01
CA THR A 220 -20.86 10.49 6.32
C THR A 220 -20.44 9.51 5.25
N PHE A 221 -20.26 8.24 5.64
CA PHE A 221 -19.87 7.17 4.73
C PHE A 221 -21.01 6.14 4.61
N GLY A 222 -21.24 5.63 3.41
CA GLY A 222 -22.20 4.56 3.18
C GLY A 222 -21.79 3.25 3.88
N LYS A 223 -22.74 2.33 4.04
CA LYS A 223 -22.50 1.03 4.69
C LYS A 223 -21.47 0.18 3.96
N ASP A 224 -21.34 0.35 2.65
CA ASP A 224 -20.39 -0.37 1.79
C ASP A 224 -19.02 0.32 1.71
N ASP A 225 -18.85 1.44 2.41
CA ASP A 225 -17.57 2.14 2.51
C ASP A 225 -16.87 1.72 3.79
N TYR A 226 -15.70 1.11 3.65
CA TYR A 226 -14.88 0.64 4.76
C TYR A 226 -14.61 1.73 5.82
N ARG A 227 -14.52 3.01 5.42
CA ARG A 227 -14.28 4.12 6.35
C ARG A 227 -15.38 4.27 7.39
N SER A 228 -16.60 3.80 7.13
CA SER A 228 -17.72 3.78 8.08
C SER A 228 -17.41 2.97 9.35
N THR A 229 -16.49 2.00 9.27
CA THR A 229 -16.09 1.10 10.37
C THR A 229 -14.79 1.50 11.05
N VAL A 230 -14.09 2.49 10.53
CA VAL A 230 -12.77 2.91 11.02
C VAL A 230 -12.95 4.00 12.09
N PRO A 231 -12.50 3.82 13.34
CA PRO A 231 -12.71 4.78 14.44
C PRO A 231 -12.21 6.20 14.13
N ARG A 232 -11.15 6.32 13.33
CA ARG A 232 -10.55 7.59 12.91
C ARG A 232 -11.45 8.43 12.01
N PHE A 233 -12.49 7.82 11.41
CA PHE A 233 -13.51 8.50 10.61
C PHE A 233 -14.83 8.75 11.35
N ALA A 234 -14.89 8.49 12.66
CA ALA A 234 -16.00 8.96 13.49
C ALA A 234 -16.04 10.51 13.48
N ALA A 235 -17.24 11.08 13.53
CA ALA A 235 -17.43 12.53 13.39
C ALA A 235 -16.53 13.35 14.33
N GLN A 236 -16.43 12.96 15.60
CA GLN A 236 -15.57 13.63 16.57
C GLN A 236 -14.07 13.52 16.25
N ALA A 237 -13.64 12.37 15.67
CA ALA A 237 -12.26 12.19 15.27
C ALA A 237 -11.93 13.02 14.01
N ILE A 238 -12.83 13.10 13.04
CA ILE A 238 -12.69 13.98 11.86
C ILE A 238 -12.50 15.43 12.31
N GLU A 239 -13.37 15.93 13.21
CA GLU A 239 -13.31 17.29 13.73
C GLU A 239 -11.99 17.55 14.48
N ALA A 240 -11.60 16.65 15.37
CA ALA A 240 -10.36 16.78 16.16
C ALA A 240 -9.10 16.79 15.28
N ASN A 241 -9.11 16.03 14.17
CA ASN A 241 -7.97 15.91 13.24
C ASN A 241 -7.97 17.00 12.14
N GLU A 242 -8.94 17.90 12.08
CA GLU A 242 -9.02 18.95 11.06
C GLU A 242 -7.79 19.87 11.04
N LYS A 243 -7.12 20.01 12.18
CA LYS A 243 -5.86 20.78 12.29
C LYS A 243 -4.77 20.28 11.34
N LEU A 244 -4.71 18.96 11.12
CA LEU A 244 -3.76 18.36 10.19
C LEU A 244 -4.10 18.75 8.73
N VAL A 245 -5.37 18.71 8.37
CA VAL A 245 -5.83 19.11 7.02
C VAL A 245 -5.61 20.60 6.79
N THR A 246 -5.84 21.42 7.79
CA THR A 246 -5.57 22.86 7.75
C THR A 246 -4.08 23.15 7.53
N LEU A 247 -3.19 22.47 8.26
CA LEU A 247 -1.75 22.56 8.07
C LEU A 247 -1.34 22.22 6.63
N LEU A 248 -1.83 21.07 6.12
CA LEU A 248 -1.56 20.66 4.75
C LEU A 248 -2.05 21.66 3.72
N GLY A 249 -3.25 22.20 3.88
CA GLY A 249 -3.81 23.22 3.00
C GLY A 249 -2.97 24.49 2.96
N LYS A 250 -2.44 24.93 4.10
CA LYS A 250 -1.51 26.08 4.18
C LYS A 250 -0.22 25.81 3.41
N LEU A 251 0.43 24.68 3.67
CA LEU A 251 1.67 24.29 2.99
C LEU A 251 1.48 24.13 1.48
N ALA A 252 0.35 23.57 1.07
CA ALA A 252 -0.03 23.42 -0.33
C ALA A 252 -0.18 24.78 -1.02
N ALA A 253 -0.87 25.73 -0.38
CA ALA A 253 -1.06 27.08 -0.90
C ALA A 253 0.27 27.82 -1.03
N GLU A 254 1.16 27.72 -0.06
CA GLU A 254 2.50 28.35 -0.08
C GLU A 254 3.36 27.84 -1.26
N LYS A 255 3.17 26.59 -1.66
CA LYS A 255 3.94 25.97 -2.76
C LYS A 255 3.18 25.94 -4.10
N GLY A 256 1.95 26.41 -4.14
CA GLY A 256 1.13 26.42 -5.36
C GLY A 256 0.74 25.03 -5.84
N VAL A 257 0.55 24.06 -4.92
CA VAL A 257 0.21 22.66 -5.20
C VAL A 257 -0.99 22.23 -4.35
N THR A 258 -1.42 20.96 -4.45
CA THR A 258 -2.54 20.45 -3.65
C THR A 258 -2.07 19.79 -2.34
N SER A 259 -2.99 19.63 -1.38
CA SER A 259 -2.72 18.93 -0.13
C SER A 259 -2.31 17.47 -0.37
N ALA A 260 -2.93 16.79 -1.33
CA ALA A 260 -2.57 15.44 -1.74
C ALA A 260 -1.12 15.37 -2.25
N GLN A 261 -0.72 16.34 -3.06
CA GLN A 261 0.64 16.42 -3.59
C GLN A 261 1.67 16.67 -2.50
N ILE A 262 1.40 17.54 -1.53
CA ILE A 262 2.27 17.75 -0.36
C ILE A 262 2.41 16.47 0.46
N ALA A 263 1.31 15.78 0.74
CA ALA A 263 1.33 14.53 1.51
C ALA A 263 2.19 13.45 0.84
N LEU A 264 2.09 13.29 -0.47
CA LEU A 264 2.89 12.33 -1.23
C LEU A 264 4.36 12.76 -1.36
N ALA A 265 4.62 14.04 -1.64
CA ALA A 265 5.98 14.60 -1.72
C ALA A 265 6.72 14.47 -0.38
N TRP A 266 6.02 14.65 0.73
CA TRP A 266 6.60 14.45 2.06
C TRP A 266 7.04 13.00 2.28
N LEU A 267 6.24 12.01 1.90
CA LEU A 267 6.62 10.59 1.97
C LEU A 267 7.86 10.31 1.10
N LEU A 268 7.88 10.84 -0.11
CA LEU A 268 9.00 10.68 -1.04
C LEU A 268 10.31 11.32 -0.51
N ALA A 269 10.19 12.37 0.30
CA ALA A 269 11.32 13.07 0.90
C ALA A 269 11.90 12.36 2.13
N GLN A 270 11.20 11.39 2.74
CA GLN A 270 11.67 10.72 3.96
C GLN A 270 12.90 9.83 3.68
N LYS A 271 12.82 8.96 2.69
CA LYS A 271 13.93 8.06 2.30
C LYS A 271 13.84 7.72 0.81
N PRO A 272 14.98 7.49 0.12
CA PRO A 272 14.99 7.20 -1.31
C PRO A 272 14.41 5.81 -1.67
N TRP A 273 14.26 4.93 -0.70
CA TRP A 273 13.71 3.58 -0.85
C TRP A 273 12.24 3.47 -0.41
N ILE A 274 11.57 4.60 -0.23
CA ILE A 274 10.12 4.67 0.04
C ILE A 274 9.37 4.89 -1.27
N VAL A 275 8.39 4.03 -1.55
CA VAL A 275 7.57 4.06 -2.77
C VAL A 275 6.09 3.98 -2.37
N PRO A 276 5.40 5.12 -2.21
CA PRO A 276 3.98 5.14 -1.90
C PRO A 276 3.11 4.59 -3.04
N ILE A 277 1.99 3.97 -2.67
CA ILE A 277 1.02 3.41 -3.62
C ILE A 277 -0.37 4.04 -3.45
N PRO A 278 -0.54 5.34 -3.76
CA PRO A 278 -1.87 5.95 -3.74
C PRO A 278 -2.81 5.23 -4.71
N GLY A 279 -4.03 4.96 -4.25
CA GLY A 279 -5.11 4.40 -5.07
C GLY A 279 -6.11 5.48 -5.47
N THR A 280 -6.67 5.37 -6.67
CA THR A 280 -7.76 6.21 -7.16
C THR A 280 -8.59 5.48 -8.22
N THR A 281 -9.83 5.94 -8.42
CA THR A 281 -10.72 5.52 -9.51
C THR A 281 -10.91 6.61 -10.57
N LYS A 282 -10.20 7.75 -10.43
CA LYS A 282 -10.39 8.96 -11.27
C LYS A 282 -9.08 9.36 -11.93
N LEU A 283 -9.13 9.59 -13.25
CA LEU A 283 -7.96 9.96 -14.05
C LEU A 283 -7.32 11.28 -13.57
N ASN A 284 -8.12 12.31 -13.32
CA ASN A 284 -7.61 13.58 -12.84
C ASN A 284 -6.89 13.48 -11.48
N ARG A 285 -7.35 12.60 -10.59
CA ARG A 285 -6.68 12.33 -9.31
C ARG A 285 -5.41 11.49 -9.50
N LEU A 286 -5.40 10.59 -10.46
CA LEU A 286 -4.18 9.87 -10.83
C LEU A 286 -3.11 10.87 -11.26
N GLU A 287 -3.43 11.77 -12.18
CA GLU A 287 -2.52 12.82 -12.67
C GLU A 287 -2.04 13.74 -11.55
N GLU A 288 -2.95 14.19 -10.68
CA GLU A 288 -2.64 14.98 -9.49
C GLU A 288 -1.63 14.24 -8.58
N ASN A 289 -1.89 12.98 -8.27
CA ASN A 289 -1.02 12.17 -7.42
C ASN A 289 0.36 11.98 -8.05
N LEU A 290 0.42 11.67 -9.34
CA LEU A 290 1.69 11.42 -10.03
C LEU A 290 2.57 12.67 -10.12
N ALA A 291 1.98 13.84 -10.24
CA ALA A 291 2.70 15.12 -10.25
C ALA A 291 3.42 15.41 -8.91
N ALA A 292 3.05 14.74 -7.82
CA ALA A 292 3.76 14.84 -6.54
C ALA A 292 5.23 14.39 -6.63
N ALA A 293 5.57 13.49 -7.58
CA ALA A 293 6.93 13.01 -7.78
C ALA A 293 7.90 14.11 -8.27
N ASP A 294 7.38 15.19 -8.84
CA ASP A 294 8.17 16.31 -9.35
C ASP A 294 8.31 17.46 -8.32
N ILE A 295 7.66 17.31 -7.15
CA ILE A 295 7.73 18.30 -6.07
C ILE A 295 8.92 18.00 -5.19
N VAL A 296 9.88 18.92 -5.17
CA VAL A 296 11.06 18.82 -4.30
C VAL A 296 10.80 19.61 -3.01
N LEU A 297 10.75 18.90 -1.89
CA LEU A 297 10.77 19.50 -0.56
C LEU A 297 12.22 19.62 -0.10
N SER A 298 12.63 20.83 0.25
CA SER A 298 13.95 21.05 0.84
C SER A 298 14.05 20.42 2.24
N GLN A 299 15.25 20.23 2.74
CA GLN A 299 15.46 19.78 4.12
C GLN A 299 14.78 20.70 5.14
N LYS A 300 14.79 22.01 4.88
CA LYS A 300 14.08 23.00 5.71
C LYS A 300 12.55 22.76 5.67
N ASP A 301 11.98 22.50 4.49
CA ASP A 301 10.56 22.22 4.36
C ASP A 301 10.17 20.97 5.14
N THR A 302 10.92 19.88 4.97
CA THR A 302 10.65 18.61 5.67
C THR A 302 10.78 18.73 7.18
N GLN A 303 11.76 19.48 7.67
CA GLN A 303 11.92 19.75 9.09
C GLN A 303 10.76 20.58 9.65
N GLN A 304 10.38 21.66 9.00
CA GLN A 304 9.24 22.50 9.42
C GLN A 304 7.93 21.71 9.43
N ILE A 305 7.70 20.87 8.44
CA ILE A 305 6.53 19.98 8.40
C ILE A 305 6.56 19.00 9.58
N THR A 306 7.69 18.39 9.85
CA THR A 306 7.85 17.43 10.94
C THR A 306 7.58 18.09 12.30
N GLU A 307 8.18 19.23 12.56
CA GLU A 307 7.96 20.02 13.79
C GLU A 307 6.48 20.40 13.96
N ALA A 308 5.81 20.83 12.88
CA ALA A 308 4.39 21.13 12.93
C ALA A 308 3.51 19.90 13.20
N LEU A 309 3.84 18.75 12.62
CA LEU A 309 3.13 17.48 12.85
C LEU A 309 3.26 17.01 14.29
N GLU A 310 4.40 17.23 14.95
CA GLU A 310 4.62 16.86 16.36
C GLU A 310 3.70 17.60 17.33
N THR A 311 3.21 18.78 16.95
CA THR A 311 2.25 19.55 17.75
C THR A 311 0.81 19.03 17.64
N ILE A 312 0.53 18.14 16.67
CA ILE A 312 -0.82 17.67 16.38
C ILE A 312 -1.01 16.27 16.97
N LYS A 313 -1.87 16.18 17.98
CA LYS A 313 -2.30 14.88 18.53
C LYS A 313 -3.39 14.30 17.65
N ILE A 314 -3.11 13.15 17.02
CA ILE A 314 -4.09 12.40 16.24
C ILE A 314 -5.09 11.70 17.16
N VAL A 315 -6.38 11.78 16.81
CA VAL A 315 -7.50 11.18 17.52
C VAL A 315 -8.11 10.06 16.69
N GLY A 316 -8.45 8.96 17.35
CA GLY A 316 -9.08 7.77 16.75
C GLY A 316 -8.06 6.73 16.26
N GLU A 317 -8.40 5.47 16.51
CA GLU A 317 -7.60 4.33 16.07
C GLU A 317 -7.73 4.12 14.55
N ARG A 318 -6.67 3.59 13.93
CA ARG A 318 -6.64 3.33 12.49
C ARG A 318 -7.45 2.12 12.05
N TYR A 319 -7.71 1.21 12.97
CA TYR A 319 -8.45 -0.04 12.76
C TYR A 319 -9.42 -0.29 13.92
N SER A 320 -10.44 -1.10 13.66
CA SER A 320 -11.21 -1.75 14.70
C SER A 320 -10.31 -2.68 15.52
N PRO A 321 -10.66 -3.02 16.79
CA PRO A 321 -9.86 -3.93 17.61
C PRO A 321 -9.55 -5.26 16.93
N GLU A 322 -10.50 -5.81 16.16
CA GLU A 322 -10.31 -7.05 15.40
C GLU A 322 -9.23 -6.93 14.32
N HIS A 323 -9.28 -5.87 13.51
CA HIS A 323 -8.28 -5.64 12.47
C HIS A 323 -6.93 -5.23 13.07
N GLN A 324 -6.93 -4.48 14.19
CA GLN A 324 -5.71 -4.12 14.89
C GLN A 324 -4.96 -5.33 15.42
N ALA A 325 -5.67 -6.39 15.83
CA ALA A 325 -5.07 -7.64 16.27
C ALA A 325 -4.30 -8.41 15.16
N ARG A 326 -4.45 -8.03 13.90
CA ARG A 326 -3.80 -8.66 12.73
C ARG A 326 -2.54 -7.95 12.26
N VAL A 327 -2.09 -6.90 12.95
CA VAL A 327 -0.95 -6.07 12.54
C VAL A 327 0.13 -5.99 13.61
N GLY A 328 1.37 -5.74 13.22
CA GLY A 328 2.52 -5.60 14.15
C GLY A 328 3.00 -6.91 14.76
N ARG A 329 2.65 -8.06 14.18
CA ARG A 329 3.01 -9.40 14.66
C ARG A 329 4.33 -9.89 14.10
#